data_861c6dd35483b7d34c2a8a2b3abd1b75
#
_entry.id   861c6dd35483b7d34c2a8a2b3abd1b75
#
_cell.length_a   1.000
_cell.length_b   1.000
_cell.length_c   1.000
_cell.angle_alpha   90.00
_cell.angle_beta   90.00
_cell.angle_gamma   90.00
#
_symmetry.space_group_name_H-M   'P 1'
#
loop_
_entity.id
_entity.type
_entity.pdbx_description
1 polymer ?
#
loop_
_entity_poly.entity_id
_entity_poly.type
_entity_poly.pdbx_seq_one_letter_code
_entity_poly.pdbx_strand_id
1 'polypeptide(L)'
;MKLSSIIFDKPALIHTFRKHHLTAMDIHKAINSGIKAVVEDSKNNSILVFTNSKIALALTKEKHLKSAFYYRHHYYINKTNNEKRIE
;
A
#
# COMPACT_ATOMS: atom_id res chain seq x y z
N MET A 1 4.53 4.11 10.23
CA MET A 1 4.91 4.78 8.97
C MET A 1 4.11 6.05 8.79
N LYS A 2 4.74 7.10 8.30
CA LYS A 2 4.06 8.37 8.05
C LYS A 2 3.90 8.60 6.56
N LEU A 3 2.85 9.34 6.18
CA LEU A 3 2.62 9.74 4.79
C LEU A 3 3.85 10.43 4.20
N SER A 4 4.49 11.30 4.97
CA SER A 4 5.66 12.05 4.52
C SER A 4 6.87 11.19 4.20
N SER A 5 6.88 9.91 4.62
CA SER A 5 7.98 9.00 4.33
C SER A 5 7.78 8.22 3.04
N ILE A 6 6.62 8.36 2.39
CA ILE A 6 6.32 7.66 1.14
C ILE A 6 6.63 8.57 -0.04
N ILE A 7 7.37 8.04 -1.01
CA ILE A 7 7.73 8.78 -2.23
C ILE A 7 6.78 8.36 -3.35
N PHE A 8 6.05 9.34 -3.90
CA PHE A 8 5.06 9.10 -4.94
C PHE A 8 5.65 9.43 -6.31
N ASP A 9 6.11 8.40 -7.00
CA ASP A 9 6.66 8.56 -8.35
C ASP A 9 5.54 8.67 -9.37
N LYS A 10 5.67 9.58 -10.32
CA LYS A 10 4.64 9.80 -11.33
C LYS A 10 4.31 8.56 -12.15
N PRO A 11 5.29 7.76 -12.63
CA PRO A 11 4.97 6.52 -13.35
C PRO A 11 4.15 5.54 -12.53
N ALA A 12 4.42 5.43 -11.23
CA ALA A 12 3.66 4.54 -10.34
C ALA A 12 2.23 5.03 -10.16
N LEU A 13 2.02 6.35 -10.06
CA LEU A 13 0.68 6.93 -9.96
C LEU A 13 -0.12 6.68 -11.24
N ILE A 14 0.51 6.82 -12.40
CA ILE A 14 -0.14 6.55 -13.69
C ILE A 14 -0.51 5.07 -13.81
N HIS A 15 0.41 4.18 -13.45
CA HIS A 15 0.17 2.74 -13.46
C HIS A 15 -1.01 2.37 -12.56
N THR A 16 -1.02 2.90 -11.36
CA THR A 16 -2.08 2.66 -10.38
C THR A 16 -3.44 3.11 -10.90
N PHE A 17 -3.49 4.28 -11.52
CA PHE A 17 -4.74 4.78 -12.10
C PHE A 17 -5.22 3.88 -13.25
N ARG A 18 -4.33 3.50 -14.16
CA ARG A 18 -4.69 2.68 -15.32
C ARG A 18 -5.14 1.28 -14.93
N LYS A 19 -4.47 0.66 -13.95
CA LYS A 19 -4.75 -0.73 -13.58
C LYS A 19 -5.85 -0.84 -12.53
N HIS A 20 -5.89 0.06 -11.57
CA HIS A 20 -6.77 -0.05 -10.40
C HIS A 20 -7.76 1.09 -10.26
N HIS A 21 -7.72 2.07 -11.16
CA HIS A 21 -8.61 3.24 -11.16
C HIS A 21 -8.53 4.07 -9.87
N LEU A 22 -7.37 4.06 -9.21
CA LEU A 22 -7.11 4.85 -8.02
C LEU A 22 -6.28 6.07 -8.38
N THR A 23 -6.77 7.25 -7.98
CA THR A 23 -6.05 8.52 -8.20
C THR A 23 -5.13 8.81 -7.01
N ALA A 24 -4.24 9.80 -7.19
CA ALA A 24 -3.41 10.27 -6.09
C ALA A 24 -4.27 10.74 -4.90
N MET A 25 -5.42 11.36 -5.19
CA MET A 25 -6.35 11.81 -4.15
C MET A 25 -6.92 10.63 -3.37
N ASP A 26 -7.27 9.54 -4.06
CA ASP A 26 -7.78 8.33 -3.41
C ASP A 26 -6.74 7.73 -2.46
N ILE A 27 -5.48 7.69 -2.90
CA ILE A 27 -4.38 7.19 -2.08
C ILE A 27 -4.18 8.08 -0.86
N HIS A 28 -4.22 9.39 -1.06
CA HIS A 28 -4.05 10.35 0.04
C HIS A 28 -5.15 10.19 1.09
N LYS A 29 -6.40 10.07 0.64
CA LYS A 29 -7.54 9.84 1.53
C LYS A 29 -7.41 8.52 2.28
N ALA A 30 -6.91 7.47 1.60
CA ALA A 30 -6.72 6.16 2.22
C ALA A 30 -5.71 6.26 3.38
N ILE A 31 -4.59 6.93 3.16
CA ILE A 31 -3.58 7.10 4.20
C ILE A 31 -4.14 7.91 5.36
N ASN A 32 -4.91 8.96 5.07
CA ASN A 32 -5.54 9.78 6.10
C ASN A 32 -6.62 9.04 6.90
N SER A 33 -7.17 7.96 6.35
CA SER A 33 -8.14 7.11 7.08
C SER A 33 -7.48 6.30 8.19
N GLY A 34 -6.16 6.23 8.20
CA GLY A 34 -5.38 5.51 9.18
C GLY A 34 -4.76 4.24 8.60
N ILE A 35 -3.59 3.91 9.12
CA ILE A 35 -2.85 2.70 8.71
C ILE A 35 -3.25 1.57 9.64
N LYS A 36 -3.72 0.47 9.06
CA LYS A 36 -4.18 -0.70 9.78
C LYS A 36 -3.03 -1.66 10.09
N ALA A 37 -2.13 -1.88 9.13
CA ALA A 37 -0.96 -2.73 9.31
C ALA A 37 0.07 -2.45 8.23
N VAL A 38 1.33 -2.70 8.54
CA VAL A 38 2.42 -2.65 7.58
C VAL A 38 3.16 -3.97 7.66
N VAL A 39 3.26 -4.67 6.53
CA VAL A 39 3.94 -5.97 6.47
C VAL A 39 5.02 -5.95 5.39
N GLU A 40 6.02 -6.81 5.58
CA GLU A 40 7.09 -7.00 4.60
C GLU A 40 6.71 -8.18 3.72
N ASP A 41 6.41 -7.91 2.44
CA ASP A 41 6.06 -8.94 1.46
C ASP A 41 7.33 -9.44 0.80
N SER A 42 7.91 -10.49 1.37
CA SER A 42 9.20 -11.04 0.92
C SER A 42 9.13 -11.59 -0.50
N LYS A 43 8.02 -12.17 -0.88
CA LYS A 43 7.83 -12.76 -2.23
C LYS A 43 7.99 -11.71 -3.32
N ASN A 44 7.44 -10.52 -3.11
CA ASN A 44 7.47 -9.44 -4.09
C ASN A 44 8.52 -8.38 -3.78
N ASN A 45 9.33 -8.60 -2.74
CA ASN A 45 10.34 -7.65 -2.29
C ASN A 45 9.74 -6.26 -2.07
N SER A 46 8.60 -6.23 -1.38
CA SER A 46 7.80 -5.02 -1.20
C SER A 46 7.43 -4.82 0.25
N ILE A 47 6.98 -3.61 0.55
CA ILE A 47 6.32 -3.29 1.82
C ILE A 47 4.86 -3.05 1.49
N LEU A 48 3.95 -3.75 2.17
CA LEU A 48 2.52 -3.55 2.00
C LEU A 48 1.97 -2.73 3.15
N VAL A 49 1.29 -1.64 2.83
CA VAL A 49 0.64 -0.76 3.80
C VAL A 49 -0.86 -0.91 3.64
N PHE A 50 -1.51 -1.53 4.63
CA PHE A 50 -2.97 -1.69 4.63
C PHE A 50 -3.60 -0.50 5.35
N THR A 51 -4.52 0.18 4.66
CA THR A 51 -5.23 1.32 5.25
C THR A 51 -6.61 0.91 5.71
N ASN A 52 -7.25 1.76 6.50
CA ASN A 52 -8.61 1.51 6.99
C ASN A 52 -9.69 1.69 5.91
N SER A 53 -9.35 2.23 4.76
CA SER A 53 -10.31 2.46 3.67
C SER A 53 -10.32 1.36 2.61
N LYS A 54 -9.81 0.17 2.94
CA LYS A 54 -9.75 -0.99 2.05
C LYS A 54 -8.79 -0.81 0.86
N ILE A 55 -7.88 0.14 0.95
CA ILE A 55 -6.83 0.35 -0.04
C ILE A 55 -5.50 -0.06 0.59
N ALA A 56 -4.73 -0.86 -0.15
CA ALA A 56 -3.38 -1.23 0.23
C ALA A 56 -2.40 -0.56 -0.72
N LEU A 57 -1.24 -0.18 -0.18
CA LEU A 57 -0.15 0.38 -0.96
C LEU A 57 0.98 -0.64 -1.01
N ALA A 58 1.54 -0.85 -2.18
CA ALA A 58 2.76 -1.62 -2.34
C ALA A 58 3.91 -0.64 -2.56
N LEU A 59 4.92 -0.72 -1.70
CA LEU A 59 6.07 0.17 -1.73
C LEU A 59 7.35 -0.63 -1.97
N THR A 60 8.37 0.02 -2.54
CA THR A 60 9.72 -0.54 -2.52
C THR A 60 10.27 -0.51 -1.10
N LYS A 61 11.40 -1.16 -0.87
CA LYS A 61 12.08 -1.10 0.44
C LYS A 61 12.50 0.33 0.80
N GLU A 62 12.72 1.17 -0.21
CA GLU A 62 13.07 2.58 -0.03
C GLU A 62 11.82 3.47 0.07
N LYS A 63 10.64 2.85 0.15
CA LYS A 63 9.35 3.52 0.34
C LYS A 63 8.86 4.33 -0.87
N HIS A 64 9.28 3.94 -2.07
CA HIS A 64 8.69 4.46 -3.31
C HIS A 64 7.41 3.70 -3.62
N LEU A 65 6.36 4.40 -3.99
CA LEU A 65 5.11 3.75 -4.39
C LEU A 65 5.34 2.90 -5.63
N LYS A 66 4.94 1.64 -5.58
CA LYS A 66 4.91 0.74 -6.73
C LYS A 66 3.51 0.68 -7.31
N SER A 67 2.51 0.52 -6.44
CA SER A 67 1.12 0.39 -6.83
C SER A 67 0.22 0.59 -5.62
N ALA A 68 -1.07 0.82 -5.87
CA ALA A 68 -2.09 0.81 -4.85
C ALA A 68 -3.29 0.07 -5.41
N PHE A 69 -4.01 -0.65 -4.56
CA PHE A 69 -5.14 -1.47 -4.99
C PHE A 69 -6.12 -1.68 -3.85
N TYR A 70 -7.36 -2.01 -4.20
CA TYR A 70 -8.36 -2.40 -3.21
C TYR A 70 -8.05 -3.80 -2.72
N TYR A 71 -8.15 -4.03 -1.42
CA TYR A 71 -7.93 -5.35 -0.85
C TYR A 71 -9.17 -5.86 -0.13
N ARG A 72 -9.32 -7.20 -0.12
CA ARG A 72 -10.38 -7.86 0.62
C ARG A 72 -9.83 -8.36 1.96
N HIS A 73 -10.73 -8.57 2.90
CA HIS A 73 -10.35 -8.98 4.25
C HIS A 73 -9.48 -10.24 4.29
N HIS A 74 -9.81 -11.25 3.48
CA HIS A 74 -9.03 -12.49 3.48
C HIS A 74 -7.59 -12.28 2.98
N TYR A 75 -7.38 -11.36 2.04
CA TYR A 75 -6.04 -11.01 1.58
C TYR A 75 -5.24 -10.38 2.72
N TYR A 76 -5.87 -9.47 3.46
CA TYR A 76 -5.27 -8.81 4.62
C TYR A 76 -4.88 -9.87 5.68
N ILE A 77 -5.78 -10.77 6.01
CA ILE A 77 -5.53 -11.82 7.01
C ILE A 77 -4.38 -12.73 6.55
N ASN A 78 -4.40 -13.14 5.28
CA ASN A 78 -3.34 -13.99 4.73
C ASN A 78 -1.97 -13.33 4.84
N LYS A 79 -1.85 -12.08 4.41
CA LYS A 79 -0.57 -11.35 4.42
C LYS A 79 -0.09 -11.08 5.84
N THR A 80 -0.98 -10.68 6.75
CA THR A 80 -0.57 -10.37 8.13
C THR A 80 -0.21 -11.62 8.91
N ASN A 81 -0.74 -12.79 8.54
CA ASN A 81 -0.41 -14.05 9.21
C ASN A 81 0.86 -14.70 8.66
N ASN A 82 1.17 -14.50 7.37
CA ASN A 82 2.25 -15.22 6.69
C ASN A 82 3.49 -14.35 6.42
N GLU A 83 3.39 -13.05 6.55
CA GLU A 83 4.50 -12.14 6.30
C GLU A 83 4.90 -11.43 7.58
N LYS A 84 6.14 -10.92 7.60
CA LYS A 84 6.66 -10.20 8.76
C LYS A 84 5.94 -8.86 8.91
N ARG A 85 5.30 -8.66 10.07
CA ARG A 85 4.64 -7.40 10.38
C ARG A 85 5.66 -6.38 10.86
N ILE A 86 5.66 -5.19 10.24
CA ILE A 86 6.57 -4.10 10.61
C ILE A 86 5.87 -3.13 11.56
N GLU A 87 4.60 -2.87 11.30
CA GLU A 87 3.77 -1.98 12.13
C GLU A 87 2.34 -2.48 12.23
#